data_6230015327de4d71ac8f8f88d281baf4
#
_entry.id   6230015327de4d71ac8f8f88d281baf4
#
_cell.length_a   1.000
_cell.length_b   1.000
_cell.length_c   1.000
_cell.angle_alpha   90.00
_cell.angle_beta   90.00
_cell.angle_gamma   90.00
#
_symmetry.space_group_name_H-M   'P 1'
#
loop_
_entity.id
_entity.type
_entity.pdbx_description
1 polymer ?
#
loop_
_entity_poly.entity_id
_entity_poly.type
_entity_poly.pdbx_seq_one_letter_code
_entity_poly.pdbx_strand_id
1 'polypeptide(L)'
;EGACFFIIEPEDSPRPGYALVQGYGSRSDRDGVVCSGLYGACSDAIINAGLKITDTECICAWGPGHRLVDKAECDSLKMLFGRSLVNIPAFSIKGALGSSLGAAPAIQSAAALLGMRDSLVLRTVNWSSRDPDCSLSLSADNRRLDHGNVLVNAHGIGGVNSAVIYSKC
;
A
#
# COMPACT_ATOMS: atom_id res chain seq x y z
N GLU A 1 -6.98 14.66 -11.86
CA GLU A 1 -8.25 14.41 -11.16
C GLU A 1 -8.65 12.95 -11.28
N GLY A 2 -9.45 12.43 -10.32
CA GLY A 2 -9.93 11.05 -10.34
C GLY A 2 -10.99 10.79 -9.30
N ALA A 3 -11.77 9.73 -9.51
CA ALA A 3 -12.73 9.20 -8.57
C ALA A 3 -12.71 7.67 -8.63
N CYS A 4 -13.03 7.03 -7.52
CA CYS A 4 -13.19 5.59 -7.44
C CYS A 4 -14.36 5.28 -6.51
N PHE A 5 -15.14 4.28 -6.88
CA PHE A 5 -16.29 3.81 -6.12
C PHE A 5 -16.14 2.32 -5.83
N PHE A 6 -16.47 1.91 -4.63
CA PHE A 6 -16.49 0.51 -4.21
C PHE A 6 -17.90 0.13 -3.74
N ILE A 7 -18.28 -1.09 -4.05
CA ILE A 7 -19.42 -1.75 -3.41
C ILE A 7 -18.83 -2.65 -2.33
N ILE A 8 -19.19 -2.38 -1.09
CA ILE A 8 -18.76 -3.18 0.08
C ILE A 8 -19.96 -4.00 0.53
N GLU A 9 -19.74 -5.29 0.69
CA GLU A 9 -20.76 -6.25 1.08
C GLU A 9 -20.25 -7.08 2.27
N PRO A 10 -21.15 -7.69 3.05
CA PRO A 10 -20.76 -8.68 4.04
C PRO A 10 -19.96 -9.83 3.42
N GLU A 11 -19.07 -10.46 4.20
CA GLU A 11 -18.22 -11.55 3.74
C GLU A 11 -19.01 -12.77 3.24
N ASP A 12 -20.20 -13.01 3.81
CA ASP A 12 -21.12 -14.08 3.44
C ASP A 12 -22.02 -13.75 2.23
N SER A 13 -21.75 -12.65 1.53
CA SER A 13 -22.47 -12.29 0.30
C SER A 13 -22.33 -13.41 -0.75
N PRO A 14 -23.43 -13.76 -1.46
CA PRO A 14 -23.37 -14.76 -2.51
C PRO A 14 -22.63 -14.29 -3.77
N ARG A 15 -22.27 -13.01 -3.84
CA ARG A 15 -21.53 -12.45 -4.97
C ARG A 15 -20.03 -12.58 -4.74
N PRO A 16 -19.26 -13.01 -5.75
CA PRO A 16 -17.80 -13.08 -5.60
C PRO A 16 -17.21 -11.68 -5.45
N GLY A 17 -16.44 -11.49 -4.37
CA GLY A 17 -15.67 -10.27 -4.12
C GLY A 17 -14.31 -10.28 -4.82
N TYR A 18 -13.71 -9.10 -4.96
CA TYR A 18 -12.32 -8.98 -5.41
C TYR A 18 -11.34 -9.35 -4.30
N ALA A 19 -11.65 -8.99 -3.07
CA ALA A 19 -10.90 -9.31 -1.86
C ALA A 19 -11.71 -8.95 -0.62
N LEU A 20 -11.25 -9.43 0.54
CA LEU A 20 -11.74 -9.02 1.85
C LEU A 20 -11.01 -7.75 2.31
N VAL A 21 -11.73 -6.80 2.91
CA VAL A 21 -11.15 -5.71 3.70
C VAL A 21 -10.84 -6.28 5.08
N GLN A 22 -9.61 -6.79 5.25
CA GLN A 22 -9.24 -7.57 6.42
C GLN A 22 -8.86 -6.71 7.63
N GLY A 23 -8.21 -5.58 7.38
CA GLY A 23 -7.78 -4.70 8.46
C GLY A 23 -7.57 -3.27 8.02
N TYR A 24 -7.65 -2.35 8.99
CA TYR A 24 -7.51 -0.92 8.75
C TYR A 24 -6.77 -0.26 9.92
N GLY A 25 -5.98 0.77 9.60
CA GLY A 25 -5.32 1.62 10.58
C GLY A 25 -5.23 3.06 10.08
N SER A 26 -5.31 4.01 11.01
CA SER A 26 -5.13 5.44 10.73
C SER A 26 -4.42 6.13 11.89
N ARG A 27 -3.45 6.99 11.57
CA ARG A 27 -2.68 7.77 12.55
C ARG A 27 -2.34 9.14 11.97
N SER A 28 -2.33 10.14 12.83
CA SER A 28 -1.82 11.46 12.45
C SER A 28 -0.30 11.53 12.63
N ASP A 29 0.35 12.33 11.80
CA ASP A 29 1.75 12.70 12.00
C ASP A 29 1.93 13.46 13.32
N ARG A 30 3.11 13.33 13.88
CA ARG A 30 3.51 14.05 15.09
C ARG A 30 4.46 15.18 14.73
N ASP A 31 4.27 16.32 15.34
CA ASP A 31 5.18 17.48 15.28
C ASP A 31 5.54 17.93 13.85
N GLY A 32 4.62 17.74 12.90
CA GLY A 32 4.83 18.11 11.49
C GLY A 32 5.85 17.23 10.72
N VAL A 33 6.27 16.11 11.31
CA VAL A 33 7.22 15.18 10.65
C VAL A 33 6.46 14.27 9.71
N VAL A 34 6.68 14.42 8.42
CA VAL A 34 6.02 13.68 7.33
C VAL A 34 6.17 12.16 7.51
N CYS A 35 5.07 11.44 7.39
CA CYS A 35 4.96 9.99 7.53
C CYS A 35 5.32 9.45 8.94
N SER A 36 5.44 10.29 9.97
CA SER A 36 5.72 9.82 11.33
C SER A 36 4.61 8.97 11.94
N GLY A 37 3.37 9.11 11.45
CA GLY A 37 2.24 8.27 11.81
C GLY A 37 2.10 6.99 10.99
N LEU A 38 2.81 6.87 9.87
CA LEU A 38 2.60 5.79 8.89
C LEU A 38 2.96 4.41 9.46
N TYR A 39 4.05 4.31 10.21
CA TYR A 39 4.40 3.07 10.92
C TYR A 39 3.22 2.56 11.77
N GLY A 40 2.63 3.45 12.57
CA GLY A 40 1.50 3.09 13.45
C GLY A 40 0.25 2.71 12.65
N ALA A 41 -0.07 3.45 11.57
CA ALA A 41 -1.21 3.13 10.72
C ALA A 41 -1.08 1.75 10.07
N CYS A 42 0.10 1.42 9.52
CA CYS A 42 0.36 0.12 8.92
C CYS A 42 0.37 -1.01 9.97
N SER A 43 0.96 -0.77 11.13
CA SER A 43 0.96 -1.74 12.25
C SER A 43 -0.46 -2.05 12.73
N ASP A 44 -1.28 -1.02 12.94
CA ASP A 44 -2.68 -1.18 13.35
C ASP A 44 -3.48 -1.97 12.30
N ALA A 45 -3.28 -1.70 11.01
CA ALA A 45 -3.95 -2.42 9.93
C ALA A 45 -3.62 -3.92 9.94
N ILE A 46 -2.35 -4.28 10.13
CA ILE A 46 -1.88 -5.67 10.21
C ILE A 46 -2.45 -6.37 11.46
N ILE A 47 -2.39 -5.70 12.63
CA ILE A 47 -2.93 -6.24 13.89
C ILE A 47 -4.44 -6.42 13.77
N ASN A 48 -5.15 -5.44 13.22
CA ASN A 48 -6.60 -5.47 13.04
C ASN A 48 -7.03 -6.60 12.08
N ALA A 49 -6.17 -6.91 11.10
CA ALA A 49 -6.35 -8.04 10.20
C ALA A 49 -6.11 -9.42 10.86
N GLY A 50 -5.62 -9.47 12.11
CA GLY A 50 -5.22 -10.72 12.77
C GLY A 50 -3.96 -11.36 12.16
N LEU A 51 -3.18 -10.59 11.39
CA LEU A 51 -2.00 -11.07 10.68
C LEU A 51 -0.71 -10.75 11.45
N LYS A 52 0.34 -11.49 11.12
CA LYS A 52 1.72 -11.13 11.49
C LYS A 52 2.31 -10.22 10.41
N ILE A 53 3.33 -9.46 10.77
CA ILE A 53 4.07 -8.62 9.80
C ILE A 53 4.61 -9.47 8.64
N THR A 54 5.02 -10.70 8.92
CA THR A 54 5.54 -11.66 7.94
C THR A 54 4.52 -12.16 6.92
N ASP A 55 3.23 -11.97 7.20
CA ASP A 55 2.14 -12.43 6.33
C ASP A 55 1.81 -11.40 5.23
N THR A 56 2.44 -10.21 5.29
CA THR A 56 2.32 -9.19 4.22
C THR A 56 3.15 -9.61 3.02
N GLU A 57 2.50 -9.81 1.89
CA GLU A 57 3.14 -10.29 0.65
C GLU A 57 3.40 -9.21 -0.37
N CYS A 58 2.66 -8.12 -0.31
CA CYS A 58 2.80 -7.03 -1.25
C CYS A 58 2.47 -5.70 -0.57
N ILE A 59 3.15 -4.65 -0.99
CA ILE A 59 2.89 -3.28 -0.56
C ILE A 59 2.52 -2.44 -1.78
N CYS A 60 1.30 -1.89 -1.79
CA CYS A 60 0.93 -0.80 -2.68
C CYS A 60 1.31 0.52 -1.99
N ALA A 61 2.49 1.02 -2.33
CA ALA A 61 3.06 2.21 -1.73
C ALA A 61 2.33 3.49 -2.19
N TRP A 62 2.27 4.47 -1.31
CA TRP A 62 1.80 5.80 -1.69
C TRP A 62 2.68 6.40 -2.79
N GLY A 63 4.00 6.41 -2.62
CA GLY A 63 5.00 6.67 -3.64
C GLY A 63 4.69 7.84 -4.59
N PRO A 64 4.57 9.09 -4.10
CA PRO A 64 4.18 10.23 -4.94
C PRO A 64 5.26 10.69 -5.92
N GLY A 65 6.48 10.16 -5.83
CA GLY A 65 7.61 10.59 -6.65
C GLY A 65 8.31 11.84 -6.12
N HIS A 66 8.11 12.18 -4.85
CA HIS A 66 8.79 13.29 -4.20
C HIS A 66 9.88 12.76 -3.26
N ARG A 67 11.15 13.03 -3.56
CA ARG A 67 12.31 12.40 -2.90
C ARG A 67 12.23 12.37 -1.37
N LEU A 68 11.90 13.48 -0.73
CA LEU A 68 11.84 13.55 0.74
C LEU A 68 10.66 12.74 1.31
N VAL A 69 9.56 12.73 0.60
CA VAL A 69 8.33 12.04 1.02
C VAL A 69 8.48 10.53 0.79
N ASP A 70 8.98 10.12 -0.37
CA ASP A 70 9.25 8.71 -0.69
C ASP A 70 10.26 8.12 0.30
N LYS A 71 11.28 8.90 0.69
CA LYS A 71 12.23 8.50 1.73
C LYS A 71 11.54 8.34 3.09
N ALA A 72 10.70 9.29 3.51
CA ALA A 72 9.99 9.23 4.79
C ALA A 72 9.02 8.03 4.85
N GLU A 73 8.31 7.75 3.76
CA GLU A 73 7.49 6.55 3.62
C GLU A 73 8.35 5.28 3.76
N CYS A 74 9.44 5.22 3.03
CA CYS A 74 10.34 4.07 3.05
C CYS A 74 10.95 3.85 4.45
N ASP A 75 11.36 4.92 5.15
CA ASP A 75 11.89 4.84 6.51
C ASP A 75 10.83 4.28 7.48
N SER A 76 9.58 4.74 7.38
CA SER A 76 8.45 4.25 8.19
C SER A 76 8.16 2.77 7.94
N LEU A 77 8.15 2.34 6.67
CA LEU A 77 7.97 0.94 6.31
C LEU A 77 9.17 0.08 6.74
N LYS A 78 10.39 0.63 6.68
CA LYS A 78 11.60 -0.04 7.18
C LYS A 78 11.57 -0.23 8.71
N MET A 79 11.02 0.72 9.44
CA MET A 79 10.79 0.55 10.89
C MET A 79 9.84 -0.60 11.18
N LEU A 80 8.80 -0.81 10.35
CA LEU A 80 7.81 -1.87 10.52
C LEU A 80 8.35 -3.24 10.11
N PHE A 81 8.89 -3.35 8.91
CA PHE A 81 9.28 -4.63 8.29
C PHE A 81 10.75 -4.99 8.52
N GLY A 82 11.57 -4.06 9.00
CA GLY A 82 12.98 -4.28 9.24
C GLY A 82 13.72 -4.70 7.96
N ARG A 83 14.56 -5.74 8.10
CA ARG A 83 15.34 -6.28 6.97
C ARG A 83 14.48 -7.01 5.93
N SER A 84 13.27 -7.44 6.27
CA SER A 84 12.39 -8.15 5.34
C SER A 84 11.78 -7.23 4.27
N LEU A 85 11.76 -5.91 4.46
CA LEU A 85 11.18 -4.96 3.52
C LEU A 85 11.73 -5.11 2.09
N VAL A 86 13.01 -5.40 1.93
CA VAL A 86 13.65 -5.57 0.62
C VAL A 86 13.16 -6.79 -0.16
N ASN A 87 12.55 -7.74 0.54
CA ASN A 87 12.02 -8.99 -0.03
C ASN A 87 10.51 -8.92 -0.28
N ILE A 88 9.82 -7.94 0.30
CA ILE A 88 8.38 -7.76 0.09
C ILE A 88 8.18 -7.00 -1.22
N PRO A 89 7.60 -7.62 -2.25
CA PRO A 89 7.27 -6.94 -3.49
C PRO A 89 6.44 -5.68 -3.24
N ALA A 90 6.81 -4.58 -3.89
CA ALA A 90 6.09 -3.32 -3.77
C ALA A 90 5.82 -2.71 -5.15
N PHE A 91 4.80 -1.89 -5.25
CA PHE A 91 4.50 -1.11 -6.44
C PHE A 91 3.88 0.25 -6.09
N SER A 92 4.01 1.21 -7.00
CA SER A 92 3.26 2.46 -6.98
C SER A 92 2.61 2.71 -8.34
N ILE A 93 1.38 3.19 -8.32
CA ILE A 93 0.63 3.53 -9.54
C ILE A 93 0.87 4.97 -10.02
N LYS A 94 1.58 5.76 -9.22
CA LYS A 94 1.72 7.21 -9.45
C LYS A 94 2.49 7.54 -10.74
N GLY A 95 3.45 6.70 -11.10
CA GLY A 95 4.18 6.84 -12.36
C GLY A 95 3.29 6.70 -13.60
N ALA A 96 2.18 5.94 -13.50
CA ALA A 96 1.24 5.74 -14.59
C ALA A 96 0.10 6.78 -14.59
N LEU A 97 -0.44 7.11 -13.41
CA LEU A 97 -1.71 7.84 -13.29
C LEU A 97 -1.54 9.25 -12.70
N GLY A 98 -0.35 9.58 -12.17
CA GLY A 98 -0.17 10.78 -11.36
C GLY A 98 -0.81 10.63 -9.98
N SER A 99 -0.90 11.74 -9.23
CA SER A 99 -1.55 11.78 -7.92
C SER A 99 -2.88 12.53 -8.01
N SER A 100 -3.97 11.85 -7.70
CA SER A 100 -5.32 12.41 -7.61
C SER A 100 -5.67 12.92 -6.20
N LEU A 101 -4.65 13.15 -5.35
CA LEU A 101 -4.77 13.65 -3.97
C LEU A 101 -5.78 12.82 -3.17
N GLY A 102 -6.93 13.40 -2.78
CA GLY A 102 -7.93 12.72 -1.96
C GLY A 102 -8.51 11.43 -2.54
N ALA A 103 -8.53 11.27 -3.87
CA ALA A 103 -8.97 10.04 -4.52
C ALA A 103 -7.84 9.00 -4.67
N ALA A 104 -6.58 9.39 -4.44
CA ALA A 104 -5.42 8.52 -4.67
C ALA A 104 -5.47 7.20 -3.88
N PRO A 105 -5.82 7.17 -2.57
CA PRO A 105 -5.90 5.91 -1.82
C PRO A 105 -6.95 4.95 -2.38
N ALA A 106 -8.10 5.46 -2.82
CA ALA A 106 -9.13 4.64 -3.43
C ALA A 106 -8.67 4.04 -4.76
N ILE A 107 -8.00 4.84 -5.61
CA ILE A 107 -7.46 4.35 -6.88
C ILE A 107 -6.31 3.34 -6.64
N GLN A 108 -5.47 3.55 -5.62
CA GLN A 108 -4.45 2.57 -5.19
C GLN A 108 -5.11 1.25 -4.79
N SER A 109 -6.18 1.31 -3.98
CA SER A 109 -6.94 0.13 -3.58
C SER A 109 -7.53 -0.59 -4.79
N ALA A 110 -8.14 0.13 -5.74
CA ALA A 110 -8.65 -0.49 -6.96
C ALA A 110 -7.56 -1.20 -7.77
N ALA A 111 -6.38 -0.58 -7.91
CA ALA A 111 -5.24 -1.19 -8.59
C ALA A 111 -4.75 -2.45 -7.86
N ALA A 112 -4.66 -2.40 -6.51
CA ALA A 112 -4.29 -3.56 -5.70
C ALA A 112 -5.28 -4.71 -5.88
N LEU A 113 -6.60 -4.43 -5.80
CA LEU A 113 -7.65 -5.44 -5.98
C LEU A 113 -7.63 -6.08 -7.38
N LEU A 114 -7.39 -5.28 -8.42
CA LEU A 114 -7.23 -5.81 -9.78
C LEU A 114 -5.99 -6.69 -9.90
N GLY A 115 -4.88 -6.27 -9.29
CA GLY A 115 -3.66 -7.09 -9.20
C GLY A 115 -3.92 -8.41 -8.46
N MET A 116 -4.64 -8.38 -7.34
CA MET A 116 -5.00 -9.58 -6.57
C MET A 116 -5.87 -10.55 -7.39
N ARG A 117 -6.88 -10.03 -8.11
CA ARG A 117 -7.73 -10.82 -9.00
C ARG A 117 -6.89 -11.59 -10.03
N ASP A 118 -5.89 -10.93 -10.60
CA ASP A 118 -5.05 -11.50 -11.65
C ASP A 118 -3.80 -12.22 -11.09
N SER A 119 -3.67 -12.32 -9.75
CA SER A 119 -2.52 -12.89 -9.02
C SER A 119 -1.19 -12.22 -9.39
N LEU A 120 -1.21 -10.89 -9.49
CA LEU A 120 -0.08 -10.07 -9.89
C LEU A 120 0.24 -8.99 -8.86
N VAL A 121 1.52 -8.82 -8.58
CA VAL A 121 2.08 -7.56 -8.09
C VAL A 121 2.35 -6.69 -9.30
N LEU A 122 1.70 -5.53 -9.35
CA LEU A 122 1.80 -4.65 -10.51
C LEU A 122 3.21 -4.06 -10.63
N ARG A 123 3.62 -3.77 -11.85
CA ARG A 123 4.84 -3.02 -12.12
C ARG A 123 4.69 -1.55 -11.71
N THR A 124 5.81 -0.92 -11.37
CA THR A 124 5.88 0.52 -11.17
C THR A 124 6.29 1.18 -12.49
N VAL A 125 5.35 1.83 -13.16
CA VAL A 125 5.59 2.51 -14.43
C VAL A 125 6.50 3.72 -14.21
N ASN A 126 7.39 3.98 -15.17
CA ASN A 126 8.41 5.05 -15.13
C ASN A 126 9.47 4.89 -14.01
N TRP A 127 9.54 3.71 -13.39
CA TRP A 127 10.65 3.36 -12.51
C TRP A 127 11.78 2.73 -13.32
N SER A 128 13.00 3.25 -13.18
CA SER A 128 14.17 2.79 -13.94
C SER A 128 15.32 2.30 -13.07
N SER A 129 15.44 2.83 -11.86
CA SER A 129 16.53 2.47 -10.95
C SER A 129 16.11 2.65 -9.49
N ARG A 130 16.75 1.86 -8.64
CA ARG A 130 16.54 1.94 -7.19
C ARG A 130 17.16 3.18 -6.62
N ASP A 131 16.41 3.92 -5.81
CA ASP A 131 16.98 4.97 -4.95
C ASP A 131 17.78 4.30 -3.82
N PRO A 132 19.05 4.66 -3.60
CA PRO A 132 19.87 4.11 -2.53
C PRO A 132 19.28 4.37 -1.13
N ASP A 133 18.52 5.45 -0.98
CA ASP A 133 17.85 5.82 0.28
C ASP A 133 16.49 5.13 0.48
N CYS A 134 16.00 4.35 -0.52
CA CYS A 134 14.73 3.67 -0.44
C CYS A 134 14.88 2.15 -0.62
N SER A 135 14.42 1.39 0.38
CA SER A 135 14.54 -0.08 0.43
C SER A 135 13.36 -0.83 -0.19
N LEU A 136 12.37 -0.13 -0.77
CA LEU A 136 11.21 -0.77 -1.39
C LEU A 136 11.61 -1.64 -2.59
N SER A 137 11.05 -2.84 -2.64
CA SER A 137 11.28 -3.80 -3.72
C SER A 137 10.35 -3.50 -4.92
N LEU A 138 10.61 -2.37 -5.60
CA LEU A 138 9.90 -1.98 -6.82
C LEU A 138 10.41 -2.78 -8.03
N SER A 139 9.60 -2.83 -9.10
CA SER A 139 9.97 -3.50 -10.37
C SER A 139 9.35 -2.79 -11.56
N ALA A 140 10.06 -2.80 -12.70
CA ALA A 140 9.54 -2.38 -13.99
C ALA A 140 8.64 -3.45 -14.65
N ASP A 141 8.65 -4.68 -14.11
CA ASP A 141 7.86 -5.81 -14.59
C ASP A 141 6.86 -6.27 -13.53
N ASN A 142 5.73 -6.82 -13.98
CA ASN A 142 4.79 -7.49 -13.08
C ASN A 142 5.46 -8.73 -12.46
N ARG A 143 5.14 -8.97 -11.19
CA ARG A 143 5.58 -10.17 -10.44
C ARG A 143 4.37 -10.98 -10.00
N ARG A 144 4.59 -12.23 -9.62
CA ARG A 144 3.53 -13.09 -9.11
C ARG A 144 3.17 -12.70 -7.69
N LEU A 145 1.87 -12.75 -7.37
CA LEU A 145 1.31 -12.64 -6.03
C LEU A 145 0.75 -14.02 -5.63
N ASP A 146 1.31 -14.64 -4.59
CA ASP A 146 0.99 -16.03 -4.27
C ASP A 146 -0.23 -16.20 -3.35
N HIS A 147 -0.23 -15.61 -2.14
CA HIS A 147 -1.31 -15.81 -1.15
C HIS A 147 -2.28 -14.64 -1.05
N GLY A 148 -1.83 -13.43 -1.34
CA GLY A 148 -2.71 -12.30 -1.56
C GLY A 148 -3.02 -11.42 -0.35
N ASN A 149 -2.08 -11.25 0.60
CA ASN A 149 -2.20 -10.22 1.63
C ASN A 149 -1.49 -8.95 1.18
N VAL A 150 -2.25 -7.95 0.79
CA VAL A 150 -1.73 -6.70 0.23
C VAL A 150 -1.97 -5.54 1.19
N LEU A 151 -0.89 -4.89 1.61
CA LEU A 151 -0.93 -3.63 2.36
C LEU A 151 -1.01 -2.46 1.37
N VAL A 152 -2.05 -1.66 1.47
CA VAL A 152 -2.17 -0.38 0.77
C VAL A 152 -2.00 0.73 1.78
N ASN A 153 -0.98 1.59 1.60
CA ASN A 153 -0.75 2.71 2.49
C ASN A 153 -0.88 4.05 1.75
N ALA A 154 -1.28 5.06 2.47
CA ALA A 154 -1.43 6.41 1.97
C ALA A 154 -1.14 7.45 3.05
N HIS A 155 -0.65 8.59 2.57
CA HIS A 155 -0.44 9.79 3.38
C HIS A 155 -1.17 10.97 2.74
N GLY A 156 -1.87 11.75 3.54
CA GLY A 156 -2.60 12.93 3.12
C GLY A 156 -1.93 14.23 3.55
N ILE A 157 -2.14 15.29 2.77
CA ILE A 157 -1.78 16.66 3.17
C ILE A 157 -2.50 16.98 4.49
N GLY A 158 -1.73 17.47 5.48
CA GLY A 158 -2.23 17.67 6.84
C GLY A 158 -1.83 16.55 7.81
N GLY A 159 -1.03 15.57 7.33
CA GLY A 159 -0.39 14.58 8.18
C GLY A 159 -1.26 13.40 8.58
N VAL A 160 -2.28 13.07 7.80
CA VAL A 160 -3.09 11.87 8.03
C VAL A 160 -2.46 10.68 7.29
N ASN A 161 -2.14 9.64 8.03
CA ASN A 161 -1.67 8.37 7.47
C ASN A 161 -2.76 7.31 7.61
N SER A 162 -2.96 6.52 6.58
CA SER A 162 -3.91 5.40 6.58
C SER A 162 -3.31 4.17 5.90
N ALA A 163 -3.76 3.02 6.35
CA ALA A 163 -3.40 1.75 5.76
C ALA A 163 -4.59 0.80 5.78
N VAL A 164 -4.68 -0.03 4.75
CA VAL A 164 -5.68 -1.09 4.63
C VAL A 164 -4.97 -2.38 4.24
N ILE A 165 -5.36 -3.48 4.85
CA ILE A 165 -5.00 -4.83 4.42
C ILE A 165 -6.15 -5.42 3.62
N TYR A 166 -5.85 -5.81 2.41
CA TYR A 166 -6.72 -6.65 1.58
C TYR A 166 -6.20 -8.08 1.59
N SER A 167 -7.10 -9.04 1.81
CA SER A 167 -6.79 -10.46 1.75
C SER A 167 -7.63 -11.14 0.67
N LYS A 168 -7.09 -12.19 0.07
CA LYS A 168 -7.79 -12.95 -0.97
C LYS A 168 -9.04 -13.62 -0.37
N CYS A 169 -10.15 -13.61 -1.11
CA CYS A 169 -11.37 -14.35 -0.77
C CYS A 169 -11.15 -15.85 -0.88
#